data_08fce96c0f8a954a4e3c707654f3e252
#
_entry.id   08fce96c0f8a954a4e3c707654f3e252
#
_cell.length_a   1.000
_cell.length_b   1.000
_cell.length_c   1.000
_cell.angle_alpha   90.00
_cell.angle_beta   90.00
_cell.angle_gamma   90.00
#
_symmetry.space_group_name_H-M   'P 1'
#
loop_
_entity.id
_entity.type
_entity.pdbx_description
1 polymer ?
#
loop_
_entity_poly.entity_id
_entity_poly.type
_entity_poly.pdbx_seq_one_letter_code
_entity_poly.pdbx_strand_id
1 'polypeptide(L)'
;MAAKVVKEEERSFEPVEWGRTKNLFGPKSGGAEFLKINITEYAVGSGHRLHKHPGQEEVIFILDGEGVTLTDKGDVPVGPGSCIFVPAGEDHATFNVLKDKPLKALIIKSPPDEAK
;
A
#
# COMPACT_ATOMS: atom_id res chain seq x y z
N MET A 1 -13.79 -11.97 21.04
CA MET A 1 -13.95 -11.96 19.58
C MET A 1 -13.01 -12.94 18.93
N ALA A 2 -13.49 -13.68 17.98
CA ALA A 2 -12.65 -14.63 17.25
C ALA A 2 -11.83 -13.92 16.18
N ALA A 3 -10.69 -14.50 15.85
CA ALA A 3 -9.92 -14.03 14.70
C ALA A 3 -10.72 -14.20 13.42
N LYS A 4 -10.47 -13.36 12.46
CA LYS A 4 -11.14 -13.35 11.15
C LYS A 4 -10.13 -13.61 10.05
N VAL A 5 -10.56 -14.33 9.04
CA VAL A 5 -9.72 -14.67 7.88
C VAL A 5 -10.44 -14.25 6.61
N VAL A 6 -9.73 -13.58 5.73
CA VAL A 6 -10.20 -13.28 4.38
C VAL A 6 -9.12 -13.71 3.40
N LYS A 7 -9.52 -14.29 2.29
CA LYS A 7 -8.60 -14.58 1.20
C LYS A 7 -8.61 -13.40 0.25
N GLU A 8 -7.45 -13.09 -0.31
CA GLU A 8 -7.31 -11.97 -1.24
C GLU A 8 -8.34 -12.02 -2.37
N GLU A 9 -8.56 -13.20 -2.94
CA GLU A 9 -9.49 -13.36 -4.05
C GLU A 9 -10.96 -13.13 -3.67
N GLU A 10 -11.26 -13.04 -2.39
CA GLU A 10 -12.63 -12.73 -1.92
C GLU A 10 -12.93 -11.24 -1.93
N ARG A 11 -11.93 -10.41 -2.18
CA ARG A 11 -12.09 -8.96 -2.27
C ARG A 11 -11.91 -8.49 -3.71
N SER A 12 -12.57 -7.39 -4.05
CA SER A 12 -12.54 -6.82 -5.40
C SER A 12 -11.65 -5.60 -5.45
N PHE A 13 -10.88 -5.48 -6.54
CA PHE A 13 -10.10 -4.28 -6.78
C PHE A 13 -10.98 -3.10 -7.17
N GLU A 14 -10.58 -1.92 -6.72
CA GLU A 14 -11.13 -0.65 -7.17
C GLU A 14 -10.03 0.12 -7.88
N PRO A 15 -10.34 0.75 -9.03
CA PRO A 15 -9.32 1.52 -9.75
C PRO A 15 -8.94 2.78 -9.01
N VAL A 16 -7.68 3.15 -9.10
CA VAL A 16 -7.16 4.43 -8.68
C VAL A 16 -6.33 5.00 -9.84
N GLU A 17 -5.92 6.27 -9.73
CA GLU A 17 -5.22 6.94 -10.82
C GLU A 17 -3.96 6.19 -11.28
N TRP A 18 -3.24 5.58 -10.35
CA TRP A 18 -1.95 4.97 -10.61
C TRP A 18 -1.97 3.43 -10.55
N GLY A 19 -3.15 2.82 -10.52
CA GLY A 19 -3.27 1.37 -10.47
C GLY A 19 -4.62 0.93 -9.95
N ARG A 20 -4.60 -0.01 -9.01
CA ARG A 20 -5.81 -0.50 -8.37
C ARG A 20 -5.52 -0.99 -6.97
N THR A 21 -6.53 -0.93 -6.11
CA THR A 21 -6.38 -1.33 -4.71
C THR A 21 -7.62 -2.09 -4.25
N LYS A 22 -7.43 -3.00 -3.29
CA LYS A 22 -8.55 -3.67 -2.64
C LYS A 22 -8.30 -3.72 -1.14
N ASN A 23 -9.38 -3.52 -0.39
CA ASN A 23 -9.31 -3.53 1.06
C ASN A 23 -9.53 -4.94 1.59
N LEU A 24 -8.64 -5.42 2.45
CA LEU A 24 -8.80 -6.70 3.13
C LEU A 24 -9.49 -6.52 4.46
N PHE A 25 -9.00 -5.61 5.30
CA PHE A 25 -9.59 -5.26 6.59
C PHE A 25 -9.47 -3.77 6.82
N GLY A 26 -10.45 -3.21 7.49
CA GLY A 26 -10.50 -1.82 7.89
C GLY A 26 -11.76 -1.54 8.69
N PRO A 27 -12.02 -0.30 9.09
CA PRO A 27 -13.22 0.04 9.84
C PRO A 27 -14.52 -0.33 9.13
N LYS A 28 -14.54 -0.22 7.81
CA LYS A 28 -15.72 -0.53 7.00
C LYS A 28 -15.72 -1.96 6.46
N SER A 29 -14.70 -2.73 6.74
CA SER A 29 -14.55 -4.08 6.24
C SER A 29 -13.90 -4.95 7.32
N GLY A 30 -14.69 -5.83 7.91
CA GLY A 30 -14.23 -6.71 8.97
C GLY A 30 -14.07 -6.05 10.34
N GLY A 31 -14.30 -4.74 10.44
CA GLY A 31 -14.32 -4.02 11.71
C GLY A 31 -12.98 -3.82 12.38
N ALA A 32 -11.90 -3.73 11.63
CA ALA A 32 -10.60 -3.40 12.21
C ALA A 32 -10.64 -1.95 12.70
N GLU A 33 -10.31 -1.74 13.96
CA GLU A 33 -10.45 -0.44 14.60
C GLU A 33 -9.22 0.45 14.42
N PHE A 34 -8.03 -0.15 14.49
CA PHE A 34 -6.79 0.62 14.56
C PHE A 34 -5.95 0.58 13.29
N LEU A 35 -6.36 -0.20 12.30
CA LEU A 35 -5.57 -0.33 11.08
C LEU A 35 -6.45 -0.57 9.85
N LYS A 36 -5.84 -0.35 8.70
CA LYS A 36 -6.41 -0.65 7.40
C LYS A 36 -5.38 -1.44 6.62
N ILE A 37 -5.79 -2.54 6.01
CA ILE A 37 -4.90 -3.41 5.24
C ILE A 37 -5.45 -3.52 3.82
N ASN A 38 -4.61 -3.16 2.85
CA ASN A 38 -4.95 -3.22 1.43
C ASN A 38 -3.93 -4.05 0.66
N ILE A 39 -4.37 -4.64 -0.44
CA ILE A 39 -3.49 -5.10 -1.51
C ILE A 39 -3.58 -4.05 -2.61
N THR A 40 -2.44 -3.58 -3.08
CA THR A 40 -2.36 -2.55 -4.11
C THR A 40 -1.49 -3.04 -5.24
N GLU A 41 -1.89 -2.74 -6.48
CA GLU A 41 -1.09 -2.96 -7.66
C GLU A 41 -0.86 -1.62 -8.35
N TYR A 42 0.42 -1.24 -8.45
CA TYR A 42 0.83 -0.06 -9.19
C TYR A 42 0.92 -0.46 -10.66
N ALA A 43 0.22 0.26 -11.52
CA ALA A 43 0.19 -0.04 -12.95
C ALA A 43 1.58 0.10 -13.56
N VAL A 44 1.79 -0.55 -14.70
CA VAL A 44 3.03 -0.49 -15.45
C VAL A 44 3.42 0.97 -15.69
N GLY A 45 4.66 1.32 -15.32
CA GLY A 45 5.18 2.66 -15.53
C GLY A 45 4.54 3.73 -14.67
N SER A 46 3.76 3.36 -13.69
CA SER A 46 3.02 4.29 -12.83
C SER A 46 3.44 4.17 -11.38
N GLY A 47 3.03 5.13 -10.59
CA GLY A 47 3.27 5.11 -9.17
C GLY A 47 2.43 6.14 -8.44
N HIS A 48 2.29 5.95 -7.14
CA HIS A 48 1.59 6.91 -6.31
C HIS A 48 2.50 8.13 -6.11
N ARG A 49 2.01 9.29 -6.51
CA ARG A 49 2.77 10.54 -6.47
C ARG A 49 3.22 10.87 -5.06
N LEU A 50 4.24 11.72 -4.97
CA LEU A 50 4.73 12.21 -3.68
C LEU A 50 3.58 12.80 -2.87
N HIS A 51 3.40 12.27 -1.67
CA HIS A 51 2.32 12.68 -0.77
C HIS A 51 2.69 12.33 0.66
N LYS A 52 1.91 12.82 1.60
CA LYS A 52 2.11 12.51 3.02
C LYS A 52 0.76 12.30 3.72
N HIS A 53 0.81 11.59 4.82
CA HIS A 53 -0.35 11.31 5.65
C HIS A 53 -0.09 11.80 7.07
N PRO A 54 -0.49 13.04 7.42
CA PRO A 54 -0.30 13.54 8.78
C PRO A 54 -1.01 12.65 9.81
N GLY A 55 -0.27 12.25 10.84
CA GLY A 55 -0.83 11.43 11.91
C GLY A 55 -1.07 9.97 11.55
N GLN A 56 -0.60 9.52 10.40
CA GLN A 56 -0.79 8.14 9.95
C GLN A 56 0.55 7.52 9.55
N GLU A 57 0.86 6.38 10.13
CA GLU A 57 2.00 5.57 9.69
C GLU A 57 1.56 4.59 8.62
N GLU A 58 2.49 4.23 7.75
CA GLU A 58 2.20 3.31 6.65
C GLU A 58 3.34 2.31 6.48
N VAL A 59 2.97 1.06 6.22
CA VAL A 59 3.92 0.02 5.82
C VAL A 59 3.55 -0.43 4.41
N ILE A 60 4.55 -0.52 3.55
CA ILE A 60 4.41 -1.04 2.19
C ILE A 60 5.34 -2.23 2.07
N PHE A 61 4.77 -3.43 1.95
CA PHE A 61 5.55 -4.67 1.81
C PHE A 61 5.37 -5.20 0.40
N ILE A 62 6.46 -5.25 -0.37
CA ILE A 62 6.41 -5.66 -1.78
C ILE A 62 6.24 -7.17 -1.86
N LEU A 63 5.22 -7.59 -2.60
CA LEU A 63 4.89 -9.00 -2.82
C LEU A 63 5.39 -9.51 -4.17
N ASP A 64 5.30 -8.68 -5.22
CA ASP A 64 5.70 -9.06 -6.56
C ASP A 64 6.02 -7.82 -7.39
N GLY A 65 6.94 -7.98 -8.33
CA GLY A 65 7.36 -6.88 -9.19
C GLY A 65 8.57 -6.16 -8.65
N GLU A 66 8.96 -5.07 -9.32
CA GLU A 66 10.10 -4.25 -8.92
C GLU A 66 9.74 -2.79 -9.05
N GLY A 67 10.23 -1.99 -8.13
CA GLY A 67 9.92 -0.58 -8.11
C GLY A 67 11.04 0.23 -7.49
N VAL A 68 10.72 1.51 -7.29
CA VAL A 68 11.60 2.46 -6.64
C VAL A 68 10.76 3.22 -5.62
N THR A 69 11.30 3.42 -4.42
CA THR A 69 10.67 4.29 -3.45
C THR A 69 11.57 5.48 -3.15
N LEU A 70 10.97 6.65 -3.04
CA LEU A 70 11.69 7.88 -2.72
C LEU A 70 11.91 7.96 -1.22
N THR A 71 13.15 8.21 -0.81
CA THR A 71 13.52 8.39 0.60
C THR A 71 14.32 9.68 0.75
N ASP A 72 14.64 10.04 1.99
CA ASP A 72 15.52 11.15 2.27
C ASP A 72 16.95 10.95 1.75
N LYS A 73 17.28 9.73 1.37
CA LYS A 73 18.59 9.38 0.78
C LYS A 73 18.50 9.18 -0.72
N GLY A 74 17.40 9.59 -1.35
CA GLY A 74 17.16 9.43 -2.78
C GLY A 74 16.30 8.21 -3.09
N ASP A 75 16.31 7.80 -4.34
CA ASP A 75 15.53 6.67 -4.81
C ASP A 75 16.18 5.36 -4.40
N VAL A 76 15.39 4.48 -3.79
CA VAL A 76 15.85 3.16 -3.35
C VAL A 76 15.09 2.09 -4.13
N PRO A 77 15.81 1.19 -4.82
CA PRO A 77 15.14 0.07 -5.49
C PRO A 77 14.49 -0.87 -4.49
N VAL A 78 13.29 -1.36 -4.81
CA VAL A 78 12.55 -2.31 -3.98
C VAL A 78 12.04 -3.45 -4.84
N GLY A 79 11.91 -4.62 -4.23
CA GLY A 79 11.41 -5.83 -4.88
C GLY A 79 10.76 -6.73 -3.85
N PRO A 80 10.39 -7.97 -4.24
CA PRO A 80 9.71 -8.88 -3.33
C PRO A 80 10.48 -9.07 -2.02
N GLY A 81 9.78 -8.91 -0.90
CA GLY A 81 10.39 -8.98 0.42
C GLY A 81 10.87 -7.65 0.97
N SER A 82 10.87 -6.57 0.17
CA SER A 82 11.21 -5.24 0.68
C SER A 82 10.08 -4.72 1.56
N CYS A 83 10.43 -4.18 2.70
CA CYS A 83 9.49 -3.54 3.61
C CYS A 83 9.82 -2.05 3.72
N ILE A 84 8.87 -1.21 3.37
CA ILE A 84 9.02 0.24 3.41
C ILE A 84 8.21 0.75 4.59
N PHE A 85 8.85 1.50 5.49
CA PHE A 85 8.15 2.17 6.58
C PHE A 85 8.07 3.66 6.29
N VAL A 86 6.86 4.19 6.33
CA VAL A 86 6.60 5.61 6.10
C VAL A 86 6.15 6.23 7.41
N PRO A 87 7.00 7.05 8.05
CA PRO A 87 6.60 7.77 9.27
C PRO A 87 5.44 8.72 9.01
N ALA A 88 4.68 9.01 10.05
CA ALA A 88 3.58 9.97 9.96
C ALA A 88 4.10 11.34 9.53
N GLY A 89 3.41 11.95 8.57
CA GLY A 89 3.74 13.29 8.09
C GLY A 89 4.92 13.38 7.13
N GLU A 90 5.55 12.25 6.79
CA GLU A 90 6.67 12.26 5.84
C GLU A 90 6.17 12.09 4.42
N ASP A 91 6.78 12.84 3.49
CA ASP A 91 6.52 12.68 2.07
C ASP A 91 7.05 11.34 1.60
N HIS A 92 6.27 10.65 0.78
CA HIS A 92 6.70 9.38 0.19
C HIS A 92 6.10 9.18 -1.19
N ALA A 93 6.75 8.34 -1.98
CA ALA A 93 6.26 7.95 -3.30
C ALA A 93 6.89 6.61 -3.67
N THR A 94 6.11 5.75 -4.31
CA THR A 94 6.58 4.45 -4.80
C THR A 94 6.12 4.28 -6.23
N PHE A 95 7.02 3.84 -7.11
CA PHE A 95 6.79 3.72 -8.54
C PHE A 95 7.14 2.33 -9.04
N ASN A 96 6.33 1.84 -9.98
CA ASN A 96 6.62 0.61 -10.71
C ASN A 96 7.61 0.92 -11.84
N VAL A 97 8.73 0.22 -11.87
CA VAL A 97 9.76 0.40 -12.91
C VAL A 97 9.68 -0.65 -14.01
N LEU A 98 8.81 -1.64 -13.88
CA LEU A 98 8.63 -2.67 -14.90
C LEU A 98 7.71 -2.19 -16.00
N LYS A 99 7.82 -2.81 -17.17
CA LYS A 99 7.02 -2.47 -18.35
C LYS A 99 6.04 -3.57 -18.73
N ASP A 100 6.04 -4.68 -18.00
CA ASP A 100 5.29 -5.86 -18.39
C ASP A 100 4.37 -6.41 -17.30
N LYS A 101 4.47 -5.92 -16.08
CA LYS A 101 3.58 -6.36 -15.01
C LYS A 101 3.46 -5.34 -13.90
N PRO A 102 2.37 -5.40 -13.10
CA PRO A 102 2.20 -4.48 -11.98
C PRO A 102 3.18 -4.73 -10.85
N LEU A 103 3.39 -3.71 -10.03
CA LEU A 103 4.09 -3.83 -8.75
C LEU A 103 3.03 -4.07 -7.69
N LYS A 104 3.09 -5.22 -7.04
CA LYS A 104 2.09 -5.63 -6.06
C LYS A 104 2.62 -5.49 -4.64
N ALA A 105 1.84 -4.88 -3.78
CA ALA A 105 2.25 -4.65 -2.40
C ALA A 105 1.11 -4.85 -1.42
N LEU A 106 1.46 -5.28 -0.21
CA LEU A 106 0.58 -5.25 0.94
C LEU A 106 0.82 -3.93 1.65
N ILE A 107 -0.25 -3.17 1.88
CA ILE A 107 -0.16 -1.85 2.51
C ILE A 107 -0.94 -1.86 3.81
N ILE A 108 -0.29 -1.42 4.88
CA ILE A 108 -0.90 -1.31 6.20
C ILE A 108 -0.80 0.13 6.64
N LYS A 109 -1.93 0.71 7.05
CA LYS A 109 -2.00 2.09 7.57
C LYS A 109 -2.59 2.09 8.96
N SER A 110 -2.06 2.92 9.84
CA SER A 110 -2.55 3.08 11.21
C SER A 110 -2.30 4.51 11.70
N PRO A 111 -3.32 5.19 12.23
CA PRO A 111 -4.73 4.79 12.25
C PRO A 111 -5.35 4.80 10.84
N PRO A 112 -6.46 4.10 10.63
CA PRO A 112 -7.09 4.07 9.32
C PRO A 112 -7.77 5.39 8.99
N ASP A 113 -7.64 5.82 7.73
CA ASP A 113 -8.21 7.08 7.28
C ASP A 113 -9.75 7.06 7.16
N GLU A 114 -10.35 5.90 6.98
CA GLU A 114 -11.81 5.78 6.95
C GLU A 114 -12.45 5.91 8.32
N ALA A 115 -11.68 5.93 9.38
CA ALA A 115 -12.22 6.15 10.72
C ALA A 115 -12.74 7.57 10.93
N LYS A 116 -12.49 8.43 9.99
CA LYS A 116 -12.94 9.84 10.07
C LYS A 116 -14.36 10.01 9.57
#